data_2a73320fcf5bb4f1b26388bb14dec56d
#
_entry.id   2a73320fcf5bb4f1b26388bb14dec56d
#
_cell.length_a   1.000
_cell.length_b   1.000
_cell.length_c   1.000
_cell.angle_alpha   90.00
_cell.angle_beta   90.00
_cell.angle_gamma   90.00
#
_symmetry.space_group_name_H-M   'P 1'
#
loop_
_entity.id
_entity.type
_entity.pdbx_description
1 polymer ?
#
loop_
_entity_poly.entity_id
_entity_poly.type
_entity_poly.pdbx_seq_one_letter_code
_entity_poly.pdbx_strand_id
1 'polypeptide(L)'
;MSSSIPFYDKNAHTLCQQYNSVTFETVHKSWQAYWPLEGDKVLDIGAGSGRDALWMHKAGADVIAIEPSASLREQGSKYTGPSVTWIDDSLPSLSRTENLGMRFELILVSAVWMHLAPSHRERAFRKLSNLLAPNGKLVITLRHGEFQDSRQGYEVSVEELERLSKNSALLVRHVDDSQDRLNRNEVWWQTVVMTLPDDGSGDLNKVRHIIVNDNKSATYKLALLRTLLRIADAHSGAVIDRTDGKISLPVGLVALYWVRQFKRLIDIDIEGVGIQQNSNTSKGLGFVKDD
;
A
#
# COMPACT_ATOMS: atom_id res chain seq x y z
N MET A 1 10.94 7.26 10.56
CA MET A 1 11.24 8.32 9.57
C MET A 1 12.48 7.90 8.81
N SER A 2 12.55 8.16 7.52
CA SER A 2 13.74 7.80 6.72
C SER A 2 14.95 8.62 7.20
N SER A 3 16.06 7.95 7.46
CA SER A 3 17.35 8.60 7.80
C SER A 3 17.87 9.49 6.65
N SER A 4 17.28 9.39 5.46
CA SER A 4 17.68 10.14 4.27
C SER A 4 17.03 11.54 4.15
N ILE A 5 16.01 11.88 4.94
CA ILE A 5 15.33 13.20 4.83
C ILE A 5 16.29 14.38 4.97
N PRO A 6 17.23 14.41 5.94
CA PRO A 6 18.18 15.52 6.06
C PRO A 6 19.07 15.72 4.82
N PHE A 7 19.42 14.62 4.13
CA PHE A 7 20.14 14.69 2.86
C PHE A 7 19.30 15.38 1.78
N TYR A 8 18.05 15.00 1.67
CA TYR A 8 17.12 15.59 0.70
C TYR A 8 16.87 17.07 0.97
N ASP A 9 16.67 17.46 2.23
CA ASP A 9 16.51 18.86 2.61
C ASP A 9 17.73 19.71 2.24
N LYS A 10 18.94 19.20 2.53
CA LYS A 10 20.19 19.91 2.25
C LYS A 10 20.46 20.07 0.76
N ASN A 11 20.07 19.09 -0.06
CA ASN A 11 20.43 19.05 -1.48
C ASN A 11 19.22 19.33 -2.41
N ALA A 12 18.10 19.82 -1.87
CA ALA A 12 16.83 19.93 -2.59
C ALA A 12 16.96 20.67 -3.93
N HIS A 13 17.66 21.79 -3.96
CA HIS A 13 17.82 22.59 -5.19
C HIS A 13 18.50 21.80 -6.31
N THR A 14 19.66 21.21 -6.03
CA THR A 14 20.43 20.43 -7.00
C THR A 14 19.66 19.19 -7.46
N LEU A 15 18.99 18.51 -6.53
CA LEU A 15 18.18 17.34 -6.83
C LEU A 15 16.97 17.69 -7.70
N CYS A 16 16.29 18.79 -7.45
CA CYS A 16 15.18 19.24 -8.30
C CYS A 16 15.65 19.54 -9.73
N GLN A 17 16.79 20.20 -9.91
CA GLN A 17 17.36 20.41 -11.25
C GLN A 17 17.66 19.09 -11.94
N GLN A 18 18.29 18.15 -11.23
CA GLN A 18 18.61 16.83 -11.75
C GLN A 18 17.35 16.03 -12.11
N TYR A 19 16.34 16.01 -11.25
CA TYR A 19 15.10 15.25 -11.51
C TYR A 19 14.32 15.85 -12.68
N ASN A 20 14.29 17.17 -12.80
CA ASN A 20 13.59 17.86 -13.88
C ASN A 20 14.37 17.88 -15.22
N SER A 21 15.63 17.38 -15.25
CA SER A 21 16.40 17.23 -16.50
C SER A 21 15.92 16.08 -17.39
N VAL A 22 15.10 15.18 -16.85
CA VAL A 22 14.48 14.06 -17.59
C VAL A 22 12.96 14.16 -17.50
N THR A 23 12.27 13.83 -18.58
CA THR A 23 10.80 13.93 -18.63
C THR A 23 10.13 12.72 -17.98
N PHE A 24 8.87 12.91 -17.56
CA PHE A 24 8.03 11.82 -17.04
C PHE A 24 7.96 10.65 -18.03
N GLU A 25 7.70 10.94 -19.30
CA GLU A 25 7.55 9.94 -20.35
C GLU A 25 8.82 9.10 -20.52
N THR A 26 9.99 9.73 -20.41
CA THR A 26 11.27 9.02 -20.49
C THR A 26 11.47 8.09 -19.30
N VAL A 27 11.14 8.55 -18.09
CA VAL A 27 11.35 7.77 -16.85
C VAL A 27 10.33 6.64 -16.75
N HIS A 28 9.08 6.89 -17.15
CA HIS A 28 7.95 5.99 -16.91
C HIS A 28 7.44 5.26 -18.16
N LYS A 29 8.23 5.26 -19.24
CA LYS A 29 7.85 4.64 -20.53
C LYS A 29 7.45 3.17 -20.39
N SER A 30 8.11 2.42 -19.51
CA SER A 30 7.91 0.99 -19.36
C SER A 30 6.48 0.59 -18.96
N TRP A 31 5.76 1.47 -18.27
CA TRP A 31 4.39 1.21 -17.83
C TRP A 31 3.35 2.16 -18.48
N GLN A 32 3.65 2.68 -19.68
CA GLN A 32 2.79 3.63 -20.40
C GLN A 32 1.34 3.16 -20.57
N ALA A 33 1.11 1.86 -20.71
CA ALA A 33 -0.24 1.30 -20.83
C ALA A 33 -1.09 1.47 -19.56
N TYR A 34 -0.49 1.88 -18.46
CA TYR A 34 -1.14 2.04 -17.14
C TYR A 34 -1.15 3.49 -16.66
N TRP A 35 -0.70 4.45 -17.45
CA TRP A 35 -0.70 5.87 -17.08
C TRP A 35 -2.10 6.33 -16.68
N PRO A 36 -2.20 7.39 -15.85
CA PRO A 36 -3.49 7.90 -15.42
C PRO A 36 -4.30 8.44 -16.62
N LEU A 37 -5.60 8.35 -16.48
CA LEU A 37 -6.55 8.92 -17.43
C LEU A 37 -7.05 10.26 -16.89
N GLU A 38 -7.70 11.04 -17.79
CA GLU A 38 -8.39 12.28 -17.39
C GLU A 38 -9.46 11.98 -16.31
N GLY A 39 -9.42 12.74 -15.23
CA GLY A 39 -10.32 12.59 -14.10
C GLY A 39 -9.86 11.57 -13.04
N ASP A 40 -8.80 10.79 -13.28
CA ASP A 40 -8.24 9.90 -12.27
C ASP A 40 -7.70 10.70 -11.06
N LYS A 41 -7.98 10.24 -9.86
CA LYS A 41 -7.32 10.73 -8.64
C LYS A 41 -6.00 9.99 -8.45
N VAL A 42 -4.93 10.74 -8.39
CA VAL A 42 -3.58 10.19 -8.31
C VAL A 42 -2.90 10.59 -7.02
N LEU A 43 -2.22 9.64 -6.40
CA LEU A 43 -1.36 9.85 -5.25
C LEU A 43 0.10 9.62 -5.65
N ASP A 44 0.91 10.66 -5.59
CA ASP A 44 2.35 10.60 -5.86
C ASP A 44 3.11 10.59 -4.53
N ILE A 45 3.70 9.45 -4.19
CA ILE A 45 4.40 9.24 -2.91
C ILE A 45 5.90 9.49 -3.07
N GLY A 46 6.42 10.46 -2.31
CA GLY A 46 7.79 10.93 -2.44
C GLY A 46 7.97 11.75 -3.71
N ALA A 47 7.05 12.68 -3.94
CA ALA A 47 6.92 13.44 -5.19
C ALA A 47 8.14 14.31 -5.53
N GLY A 48 9.05 14.53 -4.59
CA GLY A 48 10.34 15.20 -4.79
C GLY A 48 10.22 16.58 -5.43
N SER A 49 10.70 16.70 -6.67
CA SER A 49 10.65 17.96 -7.44
C SER A 49 9.26 18.31 -7.99
N GLY A 50 8.30 17.40 -7.91
CA GLY A 50 6.97 17.58 -8.51
C GLY A 50 6.88 17.33 -10.02
N ARG A 51 7.95 16.82 -10.65
CA ARG A 51 7.96 16.51 -12.10
C ARG A 51 6.82 15.59 -12.49
N ASP A 52 6.67 14.48 -11.76
CA ASP A 52 5.68 13.44 -12.06
C ASP A 52 4.27 13.94 -11.74
N ALA A 53 4.10 14.61 -10.61
CA ALA A 53 2.83 15.21 -10.21
C ALA A 53 2.33 16.25 -11.23
N LEU A 54 3.21 17.14 -11.71
CA LEU A 54 2.85 18.16 -12.71
C LEU A 54 2.45 17.54 -14.03
N TRP A 55 3.18 16.51 -14.48
CA TRP A 55 2.86 15.83 -15.73
C TRP A 55 1.50 15.14 -15.65
N MET A 56 1.23 14.39 -14.57
CA MET A 56 -0.04 13.70 -14.38
C MET A 56 -1.21 14.69 -14.29
N HIS A 57 -1.00 15.83 -13.62
CA HIS A 57 -2.00 16.90 -13.59
C HIS A 57 -2.27 17.46 -15.00
N LYS A 58 -1.23 17.72 -15.81
CA LYS A 58 -1.39 18.19 -17.19
C LYS A 58 -2.07 17.16 -18.09
N ALA A 59 -1.97 15.89 -17.76
CA ALA A 59 -2.70 14.82 -18.44
C ALA A 59 -4.18 14.72 -18.00
N GLY A 60 -4.64 15.62 -17.12
CA GLY A 60 -6.03 15.72 -16.68
C GLY A 60 -6.36 15.02 -15.35
N ALA A 61 -5.36 14.49 -14.65
CA ALA A 61 -5.57 13.85 -13.35
C ALA A 61 -5.67 14.87 -12.20
N ASP A 62 -6.41 14.50 -11.14
CA ASP A 62 -6.43 15.21 -9.86
C ASP A 62 -5.32 14.62 -8.94
N VAL A 63 -4.27 15.41 -8.71
CA VAL A 63 -3.03 14.90 -8.12
C VAL A 63 -2.81 15.42 -6.70
N ILE A 64 -2.57 14.48 -5.78
CA ILE A 64 -2.06 14.75 -4.43
C ILE A 64 -0.60 14.26 -4.36
N ALA A 65 0.31 15.16 -4.02
CA ALA A 65 1.74 14.91 -3.87
C ALA A 65 2.13 14.80 -2.40
N ILE A 66 2.80 13.72 -2.04
CA ILE A 66 3.30 13.45 -0.69
C ILE A 66 4.82 13.59 -0.69
N GLU A 67 5.35 14.47 0.16
CA GLU A 67 6.80 14.65 0.28
C GLU A 67 7.17 15.05 1.73
N PRO A 68 7.94 14.20 2.45
CA PRO A 68 8.35 14.50 3.82
C PRO A 68 9.47 15.54 3.93
N SER A 69 10.34 15.68 2.92
CA SER A 69 11.36 16.72 2.91
C SER A 69 10.71 18.08 2.72
N ALA A 70 10.87 18.96 3.71
CA ALA A 70 10.29 20.31 3.67
C ALA A 70 10.85 21.14 2.50
N SER A 71 12.15 21.01 2.24
CA SER A 71 12.82 21.76 1.16
C SER A 71 12.42 21.25 -0.22
N LEU A 72 12.30 19.93 -0.42
CA LEU A 72 11.80 19.37 -1.68
C LEU A 72 10.35 19.75 -1.90
N ARG A 73 9.50 19.62 -0.86
CA ARG A 73 8.08 19.95 -0.93
C ARG A 73 7.86 21.42 -1.28
N GLU A 74 8.64 22.33 -0.72
CA GLU A 74 8.59 23.77 -1.05
C GLU A 74 8.94 24.01 -2.52
N GLN A 75 10.02 23.40 -3.02
CA GLN A 75 10.44 23.57 -4.42
C GLN A 75 9.46 22.90 -5.38
N GLY A 76 9.00 21.70 -5.06
CA GLY A 76 8.01 20.98 -5.86
C GLY A 76 6.68 21.75 -5.95
N SER A 77 6.21 22.30 -4.83
CA SER A 77 5.00 23.14 -4.79
C SER A 77 5.16 24.43 -5.63
N LYS A 78 6.32 25.07 -5.60
CA LYS A 78 6.60 26.21 -6.48
C LYS A 78 6.63 25.81 -7.95
N TYR A 79 7.19 24.64 -8.26
CA TYR A 79 7.28 24.12 -9.63
C TYR A 79 5.92 23.74 -10.23
N THR A 80 5.05 23.10 -9.44
CA THR A 80 3.72 22.69 -9.86
C THR A 80 2.69 23.81 -9.80
N GLY A 81 2.95 24.87 -9.02
CA GLY A 81 1.96 25.89 -8.69
C GLY A 81 0.76 25.34 -7.90
N PRO A 82 -0.40 26.04 -7.94
CA PRO A 82 -1.58 25.66 -7.16
C PRO A 82 -2.32 24.42 -7.71
N SER A 83 -1.88 23.89 -8.82
CA SER A 83 -2.54 22.80 -9.55
C SER A 83 -2.41 21.43 -8.88
N VAL A 84 -1.44 21.26 -7.97
CA VAL A 84 -1.18 20.04 -7.25
C VAL A 84 -1.30 20.29 -5.75
N THR A 85 -2.01 19.43 -5.04
CA THR A 85 -2.12 19.49 -3.58
C THR A 85 -0.93 18.77 -2.94
N TRP A 86 -0.17 19.50 -2.11
CA TRP A 86 1.00 18.97 -1.42
C TRP A 86 0.71 18.67 0.04
N ILE A 87 1.15 17.50 0.51
CA ILE A 87 0.98 17.07 1.91
C ILE A 87 2.32 16.62 2.48
N ASP A 88 2.61 17.12 3.69
CA ASP A 88 3.70 16.63 4.53
C ASP A 88 3.29 15.32 5.19
N ASP A 89 3.61 14.21 4.54
CA ASP A 89 3.33 12.85 5.03
C ASP A 89 4.38 11.88 4.50
N SER A 90 4.41 10.66 5.00
CA SER A 90 5.40 9.67 4.61
C SER A 90 4.97 8.23 4.86
N LEU A 91 5.54 7.30 4.10
CA LEU A 91 5.50 5.87 4.42
C LEU A 91 6.31 5.60 5.72
N PRO A 92 5.91 4.63 6.54
CA PRO A 92 4.81 3.67 6.34
C PRO A 92 3.46 4.15 6.87
N SER A 93 3.35 5.34 7.47
CA SER A 93 2.14 5.72 8.22
C SER A 93 1.05 6.33 7.35
N LEU A 94 1.39 7.27 6.47
CA LEU A 94 0.44 8.02 5.63
C LEU A 94 -0.79 8.54 6.40
N SER A 95 -0.57 9.04 7.61
CA SER A 95 -1.65 9.35 8.55
C SER A 95 -2.53 10.52 8.08
N ARG A 96 -1.89 11.54 7.49
CA ARG A 96 -2.62 12.70 6.95
C ARG A 96 -3.37 12.32 5.69
N THR A 97 -2.76 11.49 4.85
CA THR A 97 -3.36 10.98 3.60
C THR A 97 -4.58 10.10 3.89
N GLU A 98 -4.50 9.19 4.86
CA GLU A 98 -5.66 8.39 5.28
C GLU A 98 -6.84 9.24 5.76
N ASN A 99 -6.56 10.33 6.49
CA ASN A 99 -7.59 11.22 7.04
C ASN A 99 -8.36 12.00 5.94
N LEU A 100 -7.87 12.01 4.69
CA LEU A 100 -8.62 12.57 3.57
C LEU A 100 -9.87 11.74 3.23
N GLY A 101 -9.92 10.47 3.64
CA GLY A 101 -11.03 9.56 3.31
C GLY A 101 -11.16 9.25 1.81
N MET A 102 -10.11 9.56 1.02
CA MET A 102 -10.08 9.37 -0.44
C MET A 102 -9.57 8.01 -0.84
N ARG A 103 -9.89 7.62 -2.09
CA ARG A 103 -9.31 6.48 -2.79
C ARG A 103 -8.76 6.97 -4.12
N PHE A 104 -7.75 6.27 -4.63
CA PHE A 104 -6.96 6.68 -5.79
C PHE A 104 -7.00 5.63 -6.89
N GLU A 105 -7.22 6.06 -8.12
CA GLU A 105 -7.15 5.25 -9.33
C GLU A 105 -5.71 4.88 -9.67
N LEU A 106 -4.75 5.73 -9.26
CA LEU A 106 -3.33 5.46 -9.39
C LEU A 106 -2.58 5.91 -8.12
N ILE A 107 -1.73 5.04 -7.61
CA ILE A 107 -0.72 5.39 -6.59
C ILE A 107 0.65 5.12 -7.20
N LEU A 108 1.47 6.15 -7.31
CA LEU A 108 2.86 6.08 -7.78
C LEU A 108 3.81 6.17 -6.58
N VAL A 109 4.74 5.21 -6.51
CA VAL A 109 5.83 5.17 -5.51
C VAL A 109 7.14 5.08 -6.30
N SER A 110 7.57 6.22 -6.80
CA SER A 110 8.74 6.31 -7.67
C SER A 110 9.99 6.63 -6.87
N ALA A 111 11.00 5.74 -6.94
CA ALA A 111 12.29 5.92 -6.27
C ALA A 111 12.23 6.11 -4.74
N VAL A 112 11.25 5.47 -4.06
CA VAL A 112 11.03 5.60 -2.61
C VAL A 112 11.21 4.28 -1.86
N TRP A 113 10.81 3.16 -2.47
CA TRP A 113 10.68 1.87 -1.77
C TRP A 113 11.98 1.41 -1.10
N MET A 114 13.14 1.66 -1.73
CA MET A 114 14.45 1.34 -1.17
C MET A 114 14.81 2.12 0.10
N HIS A 115 14.15 3.24 0.39
CA HIS A 115 14.37 4.00 1.63
C HIS A 115 13.57 3.47 2.82
N LEU A 116 12.66 2.50 2.58
CA LEU A 116 11.93 1.83 3.64
C LEU A 116 12.71 0.64 4.18
N ALA A 117 12.92 0.63 5.50
CA ALA A 117 13.44 -0.55 6.18
C ALA A 117 12.51 -1.76 5.95
N PRO A 118 13.04 -2.98 5.75
CA PRO A 118 12.23 -4.18 5.50
C PRO A 118 11.11 -4.40 6.52
N SER A 119 11.36 -4.10 7.81
CA SER A 119 10.36 -4.20 8.88
C SER A 119 9.14 -3.28 8.73
N HIS A 120 9.24 -2.23 7.90
CA HIS A 120 8.15 -1.28 7.67
C HIS A 120 7.36 -1.56 6.38
N ARG A 121 7.89 -2.38 5.47
CA ARG A 121 7.35 -2.56 4.11
C ARG A 121 5.97 -3.20 4.08
N GLU A 122 5.74 -4.22 4.90
CA GLU A 122 4.43 -4.86 4.96
C GLU A 122 3.34 -3.88 5.41
N ARG A 123 3.64 -3.07 6.43
CA ARG A 123 2.72 -2.02 6.89
C ARG A 123 2.48 -0.96 5.82
N ALA A 124 3.55 -0.49 5.16
CA ALA A 124 3.45 0.49 4.07
C ALA A 124 2.62 -0.05 2.91
N PHE A 125 2.91 -1.27 2.47
CA PHE A 125 2.19 -1.90 1.35
C PHE A 125 0.70 -2.07 1.64
N ARG A 126 0.34 -2.52 2.85
CA ARG A 126 -1.04 -2.62 3.29
C ARG A 126 -1.75 -1.25 3.28
N LYS A 127 -1.07 -0.18 3.69
CA LYS A 127 -1.61 1.18 3.62
C LYS A 127 -1.88 1.60 2.19
N LEU A 128 -0.89 1.42 1.30
CA LEU A 128 -1.05 1.74 -0.13
C LEU A 128 -2.20 0.96 -0.76
N SER A 129 -2.30 -0.35 -0.51
CA SER A 129 -3.39 -1.17 -1.04
C SER A 129 -4.77 -0.75 -0.53
N ASN A 130 -4.86 -0.26 0.71
CA ASN A 130 -6.11 0.26 1.27
C ASN A 130 -6.53 1.61 0.70
N LEU A 131 -5.61 2.38 0.15
CA LEU A 131 -5.88 3.67 -0.49
C LEU A 131 -6.29 3.53 -1.95
N LEU A 132 -6.18 2.35 -2.56
CA LEU A 132 -6.61 2.13 -3.93
C LEU A 132 -8.13 2.19 -4.08
N ALA A 133 -8.58 2.84 -5.13
CA ALA A 133 -9.93 2.72 -5.64
C ALA A 133 -10.17 1.33 -6.28
N PRO A 134 -11.41 0.91 -6.53
CA PRO A 134 -11.70 -0.23 -7.38
C PRO A 134 -10.97 -0.11 -8.73
N ASN A 135 -10.38 -1.21 -9.22
CA ASN A 135 -9.48 -1.22 -10.38
C ASN A 135 -8.23 -0.33 -10.27
N GLY A 136 -7.98 0.24 -9.11
CA GLY A 136 -6.86 1.12 -8.86
C GLY A 136 -5.52 0.41 -9.09
N LYS A 137 -4.54 1.19 -9.53
CA LYS A 137 -3.20 0.75 -9.88
C LYS A 137 -2.20 1.24 -8.82
N LEU A 138 -1.33 0.36 -8.37
CA LEU A 138 -0.16 0.69 -7.56
C LEU A 138 1.09 0.44 -8.41
N VAL A 139 1.86 1.49 -8.63
CA VAL A 139 3.12 1.42 -9.38
C VAL A 139 4.27 1.70 -8.43
N ILE A 140 5.21 0.76 -8.31
CA ILE A 140 6.41 0.91 -7.47
C ILE A 140 7.62 0.73 -8.36
N THR A 141 8.55 1.72 -8.32
CA THR A 141 9.84 1.57 -8.96
C THR A 141 10.91 1.21 -7.93
N LEU A 142 11.67 0.18 -8.23
CA LEU A 142 12.75 -0.36 -7.42
C LEU A 142 14.09 0.10 -7.99
N ARG A 143 14.86 0.85 -7.19
CA ARG A 143 16.23 1.24 -7.55
C ARG A 143 17.19 0.21 -7.01
N HIS A 144 18.03 -0.30 -7.86
CA HIS A 144 19.15 -1.16 -7.53
C HIS A 144 20.49 -0.40 -7.62
N GLY A 145 21.49 -0.94 -6.96
CA GLY A 145 22.81 -0.31 -6.82
C GLY A 145 22.90 0.59 -5.57
N GLU A 146 24.11 0.67 -5.03
CA GLU A 146 24.38 1.41 -3.80
C GLU A 146 24.27 2.94 -3.99
N PHE A 147 23.94 3.64 -2.91
CA PHE A 147 24.08 5.09 -2.88
C PHE A 147 25.54 5.46 -2.59
N GLN A 148 26.09 6.38 -3.38
CA GLN A 148 27.45 6.88 -3.21
C GLN A 148 27.52 8.10 -2.27
N ASP A 149 26.45 8.36 -1.54
CA ASP A 149 26.30 9.49 -0.60
C ASP A 149 25.69 9.03 0.73
N SER A 150 25.26 9.95 1.58
CA SER A 150 24.74 9.63 2.91
C SER A 150 23.30 9.12 2.93
N ARG A 151 22.67 8.87 1.77
CA ARG A 151 21.34 8.24 1.73
C ARG A 151 21.41 6.79 2.15
N GLN A 152 20.48 6.39 2.98
CA GLN A 152 20.32 5.00 3.33
C GLN A 152 19.41 4.31 2.31
N GLY A 153 19.90 3.24 1.72
CA GLY A 153 19.14 2.32 0.88
C GLY A 153 19.14 0.92 1.47
N TYR A 154 18.06 0.20 1.22
CA TYR A 154 17.91 -1.21 1.54
C TYR A 154 17.69 -1.98 0.26
N GLU A 155 18.14 -3.22 0.24
CA GLU A 155 17.88 -4.14 -0.87
C GLU A 155 16.37 -4.27 -1.12
N VAL A 156 16.00 -4.34 -2.40
CA VAL A 156 14.61 -4.44 -2.86
C VAL A 156 14.51 -5.52 -3.92
N SER A 157 13.35 -6.16 -4.04
CA SER A 157 13.14 -7.16 -5.08
C SER A 157 11.68 -7.23 -5.56
N VAL A 158 11.50 -7.75 -6.76
CA VAL A 158 10.18 -8.01 -7.34
C VAL A 158 9.46 -9.10 -6.55
N GLU A 159 10.16 -10.14 -6.13
CA GLU A 159 9.61 -11.26 -5.36
C GLU A 159 9.01 -10.80 -4.03
N GLU A 160 9.61 -9.78 -3.39
CA GLU A 160 9.04 -9.17 -2.21
C GLU A 160 7.68 -8.51 -2.52
N LEU A 161 7.60 -7.74 -3.60
CA LEU A 161 6.36 -7.09 -4.02
C LEU A 161 5.29 -8.10 -4.46
N GLU A 162 5.67 -9.19 -5.13
CA GLU A 162 4.75 -10.28 -5.48
C GLU A 162 4.14 -10.93 -4.24
N ARG A 163 4.98 -11.23 -3.23
CA ARG A 163 4.51 -11.77 -1.95
C ARG A 163 3.58 -10.80 -1.22
N LEU A 164 3.93 -9.52 -1.17
CA LEU A 164 3.10 -8.48 -0.55
C LEU A 164 1.78 -8.28 -1.30
N SER A 165 1.82 -8.32 -2.62
CA SER A 165 0.63 -8.25 -3.50
C SER A 165 -0.34 -9.38 -3.21
N LYS A 166 0.16 -10.61 -3.17
CA LYS A 166 -0.64 -11.80 -2.85
C LYS A 166 -1.31 -11.69 -1.48
N ASN A 167 -0.59 -11.17 -0.48
CA ASN A 167 -1.11 -10.99 0.88
C ASN A 167 -2.16 -9.87 0.99
N SER A 168 -2.18 -8.94 0.02
CA SER A 168 -3.06 -7.77 -0.02
C SER A 168 -4.13 -7.84 -1.11
N ALA A 169 -4.31 -9.02 -1.73
CA ALA A 169 -5.24 -9.29 -2.83
C ALA A 169 -5.02 -8.35 -4.04
N LEU A 170 -3.79 -7.99 -4.32
CA LEU A 170 -3.40 -7.31 -5.55
C LEU A 170 -2.87 -8.32 -6.56
N LEU A 171 -3.05 -8.03 -7.85
CA LEU A 171 -2.49 -8.79 -8.96
C LEU A 171 -1.34 -8.01 -9.59
N VAL A 172 -0.17 -8.63 -9.69
CA VAL A 172 0.93 -8.10 -10.50
C VAL A 172 0.54 -8.21 -11.97
N ARG A 173 0.55 -7.09 -12.68
CA ARG A 173 0.15 -7.00 -14.09
C ARG A 173 1.32 -6.80 -15.02
N HIS A 174 2.38 -6.16 -14.54
CA HIS A 174 3.52 -5.82 -15.36
C HIS A 174 4.77 -5.71 -14.50
N VAL A 175 5.86 -6.23 -15.01
CA VAL A 175 7.21 -6.06 -14.46
C VAL A 175 8.11 -5.72 -15.63
N ASP A 176 8.93 -4.68 -15.49
CA ASP A 176 9.89 -4.26 -16.52
C ASP A 176 11.21 -3.83 -15.90
N ASP A 177 12.29 -4.16 -16.58
CA ASP A 177 13.64 -3.75 -16.22
C ASP A 177 14.08 -2.58 -17.08
N SER A 178 14.70 -1.57 -16.48
CA SER A 178 15.16 -0.41 -17.21
C SER A 178 16.51 0.11 -16.72
N GLN A 179 17.25 0.70 -17.67
CA GLN A 179 18.52 1.36 -17.39
C GLN A 179 18.29 2.71 -16.70
N ASP A 180 19.29 3.15 -15.94
CA ASP A 180 19.25 4.46 -15.32
C ASP A 180 19.26 5.60 -16.36
N ARG A 181 18.31 6.52 -16.24
CA ARG A 181 18.16 7.65 -17.18
C ARG A 181 19.07 8.83 -16.87
N LEU A 182 19.73 8.80 -15.72
CA LEU A 182 20.73 9.80 -15.32
C LEU A 182 22.18 9.29 -15.54
N ASN A 183 22.33 8.16 -16.24
CA ASN A 183 23.63 7.54 -16.59
C ASN A 183 24.53 7.30 -15.38
N ARG A 184 23.97 6.93 -14.23
CA ARG A 184 24.74 6.55 -13.04
C ARG A 184 25.24 5.13 -13.20
N ASN A 185 26.53 4.93 -13.01
CA ASN A 185 27.13 3.60 -13.08
C ASN A 185 26.52 2.68 -12.00
N GLU A 186 26.31 1.41 -12.36
CA GLU A 186 25.79 0.37 -11.47
C GLU A 186 24.37 0.60 -10.94
N VAL A 187 23.63 1.60 -11.46
CA VAL A 187 22.24 1.83 -11.13
C VAL A 187 21.33 1.30 -12.23
N TRP A 188 20.37 0.50 -11.84
CA TRP A 188 19.31 0.01 -12.73
C TRP A 188 17.97 -0.03 -11.96
N TRP A 189 16.90 -0.21 -12.70
CA TRP A 189 15.56 -0.06 -12.16
C TRP A 189 14.65 -1.20 -12.56
N GLN A 190 13.72 -1.55 -11.66
CA GLN A 190 12.57 -2.39 -11.98
C GLN A 190 11.31 -1.60 -11.70
N THR A 191 10.32 -1.75 -12.57
CA THR A 191 8.98 -1.18 -12.36
C THR A 191 7.99 -2.31 -12.21
N VAL A 192 7.21 -2.28 -11.13
CA VAL A 192 6.16 -3.25 -10.86
C VAL A 192 4.82 -2.55 -10.82
N VAL A 193 3.90 -2.97 -11.70
CA VAL A 193 2.52 -2.50 -11.73
C VAL A 193 1.61 -3.56 -11.15
N MET A 194 0.84 -3.17 -10.15
CA MET A 194 -0.11 -4.01 -9.45
C MET A 194 -1.50 -3.41 -9.53
N THR A 195 -2.54 -4.22 -9.62
CA THR A 195 -3.93 -3.75 -9.65
C THR A 195 -4.76 -4.42 -8.57
N LEU A 196 -5.72 -3.67 -8.05
CA LEU A 196 -6.79 -4.23 -7.22
C LEU A 196 -7.85 -4.84 -8.16
N PRO A 197 -8.05 -6.17 -8.14
CA PRO A 197 -8.97 -6.85 -9.08
C PRO A 197 -10.44 -6.73 -8.66
N ASP A 198 -10.85 -5.54 -8.24
CA ASP A 198 -12.21 -5.20 -7.83
C ASP A 198 -12.69 -4.08 -8.74
N ASP A 199 -13.68 -4.36 -9.56
CA ASP A 199 -14.27 -3.40 -10.52
C ASP A 199 -15.34 -2.50 -9.88
N GLY A 200 -15.56 -2.63 -8.59
CA GLY A 200 -16.57 -1.86 -7.87
C GLY A 200 -18.01 -2.32 -8.11
N SER A 201 -18.24 -3.33 -8.95
CA SER A 201 -19.58 -3.78 -9.32
C SER A 201 -20.19 -4.77 -8.34
N GLY A 202 -19.38 -5.39 -7.47
CA GLY A 202 -19.80 -6.44 -6.54
C GLY A 202 -19.97 -5.97 -5.09
N ASP A 203 -20.36 -6.92 -4.24
CA ASP A 203 -20.52 -6.70 -2.79
C ASP A 203 -19.18 -6.60 -2.03
N LEU A 204 -18.05 -6.82 -2.71
CA LEU A 204 -16.72 -6.75 -2.12
C LEU A 204 -16.44 -5.36 -1.49
N ASN A 205 -16.91 -4.28 -2.13
CA ASN A 205 -16.80 -2.93 -1.59
C ASN A 205 -17.51 -2.76 -0.24
N LYS A 206 -18.69 -3.38 -0.06
CA LYS A 206 -19.42 -3.35 1.21
C LYS A 206 -18.65 -4.10 2.29
N VAL A 207 -18.11 -5.28 1.96
CA VAL A 207 -17.29 -6.09 2.88
C VAL A 207 -15.96 -5.39 3.19
N ARG A 208 -15.32 -4.81 2.19
CA ARG A 208 -14.06 -4.07 2.35
C ARG A 208 -14.25 -2.86 3.28
N HIS A 209 -15.35 -2.12 3.11
CA HIS A 209 -15.67 -0.99 3.98
C HIS A 209 -15.78 -1.42 5.45
N ILE A 210 -16.43 -2.55 5.73
CA ILE A 210 -16.53 -3.12 7.08
C ILE A 210 -15.13 -3.49 7.60
N ILE A 211 -14.29 -4.14 6.78
CA ILE A 211 -12.94 -4.55 7.18
C ILE A 211 -12.05 -3.35 7.47
N VAL A 212 -12.11 -2.31 6.65
CA VAL A 212 -11.19 -1.15 6.74
C VAL A 212 -11.62 -0.18 7.83
N ASN A 213 -12.94 0.08 7.97
CA ASN A 213 -13.45 1.13 8.82
C ASN A 213 -13.95 0.64 10.19
N ASP A 214 -14.02 -0.68 10.42
CA ASP A 214 -14.41 -1.18 11.73
C ASP A 214 -13.35 -0.81 12.78
N ASN A 215 -13.82 -0.34 13.91
CA ASN A 215 -12.96 -0.03 15.05
C ASN A 215 -12.38 -1.35 15.60
N LYS A 216 -11.13 -1.64 15.20
CA LYS A 216 -10.46 -2.93 15.40
C LYS A 216 -10.05 -3.15 16.87
N SER A 217 -10.98 -2.93 17.78
CA SER A 217 -10.76 -3.16 19.20
C SER A 217 -10.56 -4.65 19.55
N ALA A 218 -10.93 -5.55 18.63
CA ALA A 218 -10.74 -6.98 18.85
C ALA A 218 -10.64 -7.77 17.54
N THR A 219 -9.75 -8.76 17.49
CA THR A 219 -9.49 -9.62 16.31
C THR A 219 -10.65 -10.55 15.97
N TYR A 220 -11.57 -10.83 16.91
CA TYR A 220 -12.67 -11.76 16.69
C TYR A 220 -13.65 -11.33 15.58
N LYS A 221 -13.87 -10.02 15.39
CA LYS A 221 -14.73 -9.53 14.31
C LYS A 221 -14.18 -9.84 12.92
N LEU A 222 -12.88 -9.61 12.72
CA LEU A 222 -12.19 -9.97 11.49
C LEU A 222 -12.12 -11.49 11.30
N ALA A 223 -11.97 -12.24 12.38
CA ALA A 223 -11.98 -13.69 12.35
C ALA A 223 -13.36 -14.24 11.95
N LEU A 224 -14.45 -13.64 12.43
CA LEU A 224 -15.80 -14.02 12.02
C LEU A 224 -16.01 -13.77 10.53
N LEU A 225 -15.67 -12.58 10.05
CA LEU A 225 -15.79 -12.25 8.64
C LEU A 225 -14.98 -13.21 7.76
N ARG A 226 -13.73 -13.48 8.13
CA ARG A 226 -12.88 -14.46 7.44
C ARG A 226 -13.47 -15.87 7.44
N THR A 227 -14.08 -16.27 8.55
CA THR A 227 -14.80 -17.55 8.67
C THR A 227 -15.97 -17.61 7.68
N LEU A 228 -16.82 -16.59 7.65
CA LEU A 228 -17.96 -16.52 6.75
C LEU A 228 -17.54 -16.53 5.26
N LEU A 229 -16.51 -15.77 4.90
CA LEU A 229 -15.96 -15.77 3.54
C LEU A 229 -15.43 -17.16 3.14
N ARG A 230 -14.71 -17.85 4.04
CA ARG A 230 -14.25 -19.23 3.77
C ARG A 230 -15.37 -20.22 3.62
N ILE A 231 -16.45 -20.08 4.40
CA ILE A 231 -17.63 -20.94 4.26
C ILE A 231 -18.33 -20.66 2.92
N ALA A 232 -18.47 -19.40 2.54
CA ALA A 232 -19.07 -19.03 1.26
C ALA A 232 -18.29 -19.58 0.07
N ASP A 233 -16.95 -19.56 0.14
CA ASP A 233 -16.07 -20.07 -0.92
C ASP A 233 -16.06 -21.61 -0.98
N ALA A 234 -15.85 -22.28 0.16
CA ALA A 234 -15.63 -23.73 0.21
C ALA A 234 -16.91 -24.56 0.40
N HIS A 235 -17.98 -23.97 0.94
CA HIS A 235 -19.20 -24.68 1.35
C HIS A 235 -20.47 -23.89 1.02
N SER A 236 -20.60 -23.40 -0.21
CA SER A 236 -21.78 -22.66 -0.66
C SER A 236 -23.10 -23.44 -0.51
N GLY A 237 -23.02 -24.77 -0.52
CA GLY A 237 -24.14 -25.67 -0.26
C GLY A 237 -24.51 -25.86 1.22
N ALA A 238 -23.75 -25.31 2.15
CA ALA A 238 -24.02 -25.45 3.59
C ALA A 238 -25.10 -24.47 4.12
N VAL A 239 -25.69 -23.66 3.26
CA VAL A 239 -26.76 -22.74 3.62
C VAL A 239 -28.03 -23.53 3.96
N ILE A 240 -28.52 -23.40 5.20
CA ILE A 240 -29.74 -24.08 5.67
C ILE A 240 -30.99 -23.37 5.15
N ASP A 241 -30.97 -22.05 5.16
CA ASP A 241 -32.11 -21.23 4.76
C ASP A 241 -31.64 -19.90 4.13
N ARG A 242 -32.43 -19.39 3.19
CA ARG A 242 -32.25 -18.09 2.51
C ARG A 242 -33.59 -17.37 2.45
N THR A 243 -33.98 -16.75 3.55
CA THR A 243 -35.25 -16.03 3.63
C THR A 243 -35.02 -14.56 3.99
N ASP A 244 -35.76 -13.66 3.39
CA ASP A 244 -35.74 -12.21 3.69
C ASP A 244 -34.35 -11.54 3.62
N GLY A 245 -33.52 -11.94 2.65
CA GLY A 245 -32.17 -11.42 2.49
C GLY A 245 -31.21 -11.85 3.59
N LYS A 246 -31.58 -12.83 4.41
CA LYS A 246 -30.74 -13.44 5.45
C LYS A 246 -30.30 -14.84 5.01
N ILE A 247 -29.17 -15.27 5.55
CA ILE A 247 -28.61 -16.61 5.30
C ILE A 247 -28.41 -17.28 6.67
N SER A 248 -28.96 -18.49 6.82
CA SER A 248 -28.73 -19.34 7.99
C SER A 248 -27.65 -20.38 7.70
N LEU A 249 -26.62 -20.41 8.54
CA LEU A 249 -25.51 -21.36 8.45
C LEU A 249 -25.49 -22.30 9.65
N PRO A 250 -25.05 -23.56 9.49
CA PRO A 250 -24.84 -24.45 10.63
C PRO A 250 -23.82 -23.85 11.61
N VAL A 251 -24.21 -23.65 12.86
CA VAL A 251 -23.34 -23.08 13.87
C VAL A 251 -22.07 -23.91 14.09
N GLY A 252 -22.17 -25.24 13.98
CA GLY A 252 -21.03 -26.16 14.09
C GLY A 252 -19.98 -25.94 12.99
N LEU A 253 -20.41 -25.59 11.77
CA LEU A 253 -19.48 -25.26 10.67
C LEU A 253 -18.77 -23.92 10.95
N VAL A 254 -19.51 -22.93 11.40
CA VAL A 254 -18.92 -21.62 11.81
C VAL A 254 -17.92 -21.81 12.94
N ALA A 255 -18.27 -22.56 13.97
CA ALA A 255 -17.39 -22.86 15.09
C ALA A 255 -16.11 -23.60 14.66
N LEU A 256 -16.23 -24.62 13.77
CA LEU A 256 -15.09 -25.35 13.25
C LEU A 256 -14.06 -24.45 12.55
N TYR A 257 -14.53 -23.58 11.65
CA TYR A 257 -13.64 -22.65 10.95
C TYR A 257 -13.07 -21.58 11.89
N TRP A 258 -13.85 -21.15 12.87
CA TRP A 258 -13.42 -20.22 13.90
C TRP A 258 -12.27 -20.82 14.74
N VAL A 259 -12.47 -22.01 15.30
CA VAL A 259 -11.46 -22.70 16.07
C VAL A 259 -10.18 -22.91 15.25
N ARG A 260 -10.28 -23.35 14.01
CA ARG A 260 -9.12 -23.54 13.12
C ARG A 260 -8.30 -22.25 12.91
N GLN A 261 -8.94 -21.08 12.92
CA GLN A 261 -8.21 -19.82 12.78
C GLN A 261 -7.39 -19.50 14.04
N PHE A 262 -7.95 -19.79 15.21
CA PHE A 262 -7.30 -19.49 16.48
C PHE A 262 -6.39 -20.61 16.98
N LYS A 263 -6.52 -21.83 16.46
CA LYS A 263 -5.70 -22.98 16.89
C LYS A 263 -4.21 -22.66 16.88
N ARG A 264 -3.70 -22.04 15.83
CA ARG A 264 -2.27 -21.65 15.71
C ARG A 264 -1.84 -20.58 16.71
N LEU A 265 -2.77 -19.84 17.29
CA LEU A 265 -2.52 -18.83 18.31
C LEU A 265 -2.57 -19.42 19.72
N ILE A 266 -3.17 -20.61 19.87
CA ILE A 266 -3.36 -21.33 21.13
C ILE A 266 -2.31 -22.44 21.28
N ASP A 267 -1.84 -23.03 20.18
CA ASP A 267 -0.77 -24.02 20.16
C ASP A 267 0.55 -23.36 20.61
N ILE A 268 0.87 -23.51 21.88
CA ILE A 268 1.96 -22.85 22.63
C ILE A 268 3.36 -23.36 22.21
N ASP A 269 3.47 -24.30 21.30
CA ASP A 269 4.75 -24.92 20.90
C ASP A 269 5.66 -24.03 20.03
N ILE A 270 5.30 -22.79 19.79
CA ILE A 270 6.14 -21.81 19.12
C ILE A 270 6.56 -20.72 20.10
N GLU A 271 7.68 -20.96 20.80
CA GLU A 271 8.51 -19.98 21.53
C GLU A 271 7.82 -19.12 22.62
N GLY A 272 6.91 -19.65 23.41
CA GLY A 272 6.53 -19.04 24.71
C GLY A 272 5.90 -17.63 24.65
N VAL A 273 5.54 -17.11 23.48
CA VAL A 273 4.94 -15.79 23.31
C VAL A 273 3.47 -15.92 22.97
N GLY A 274 2.61 -15.83 23.97
CA GLY A 274 1.15 -15.69 23.78
C GLY A 274 0.83 -14.40 23.03
N ILE A 275 0.07 -14.48 21.92
CA ILE A 275 -0.40 -13.31 21.20
C ILE A 275 -1.49 -12.63 22.01
N GLN A 276 -1.22 -11.41 22.50
CA GLN A 276 -2.19 -10.61 23.24
C GLN A 276 -3.29 -10.07 22.30
N GLN A 277 -4.55 -10.27 22.64
CA GLN A 277 -5.70 -9.73 21.92
C GLN A 277 -6.08 -8.30 22.32
N ASN A 278 -5.75 -7.87 23.52
CA ASN A 278 -6.06 -6.52 24.03
C ASN A 278 -4.79 -5.89 24.63
N SER A 279 -4.52 -4.67 24.23
CA SER A 279 -3.42 -3.86 24.76
C SER A 279 -3.50 -3.56 26.27
N ASN A 280 -4.62 -3.85 26.91
CA ASN A 280 -4.88 -3.51 28.32
C ASN A 280 -4.98 -4.73 29.27
N THR A 281 -4.78 -5.96 28.80
CA THR A 281 -4.81 -7.13 29.67
C THR A 281 -3.63 -8.04 29.41
N SER A 282 -2.91 -8.38 30.45
CA SER A 282 -1.81 -9.36 30.45
C SER A 282 -2.28 -10.81 30.33
N LYS A 283 -3.55 -11.04 30.02
CA LYS A 283 -4.17 -12.37 29.93
C LYS A 283 -4.56 -12.67 28.50
N GLY A 284 -4.11 -13.78 27.97
CA GLY A 284 -4.31 -14.35 26.65
C GLY A 284 -5.63 -14.06 25.91
N LEU A 285 -6.07 -14.95 25.05
CA LEU A 285 -7.31 -14.75 24.29
C LEU A 285 -8.50 -14.63 25.25
N GLY A 286 -9.16 -13.47 25.29
CA GLY A 286 -10.21 -13.14 26.29
C GLY A 286 -11.45 -14.05 26.29
N PHE A 287 -11.53 -15.03 25.39
CA PHE A 287 -12.56 -16.06 25.35
C PHE A 287 -12.04 -17.47 25.75
N VAL A 288 -10.74 -17.62 25.98
CA VAL A 288 -10.15 -18.83 26.52
C VAL A 288 -10.02 -18.62 28.03
N LYS A 289 -10.80 -19.33 28.82
CA LYS A 289 -10.63 -19.39 30.27
C LYS A 289 -9.67 -20.54 30.56
N ASP A 290 -8.65 -20.27 31.35
CA ASP A 290 -7.87 -21.31 31.98
C ASP A 290 -8.80 -22.03 32.98
N ASP A 291 -9.03 -23.32 32.78
CA ASP A 291 -9.69 -24.20 33.77
C ASP A 291 -8.73 -24.54 34.91
#